data_d4de18beb2989f58a4990800cd4e650f
#
_entry.id   d4de18beb2989f58a4990800cd4e650f
#
_cell.length_a   1.000
_cell.length_b   1.000
_cell.length_c   1.000
_cell.angle_alpha   90.00
_cell.angle_beta   90.00
_cell.angle_gamma   90.00
#
_symmetry.space_group_name_H-M   'P 1'
#
loop_
_entity.id
_entity.type
_entity.pdbx_description
1 polymer ?
#
loop_
_entity_poly.entity_id
_entity_poly.type
_entity_poly.pdbx_seq_one_letter_code
_entity_poly.pdbx_strand_id
1 'polypeptide(L)'
;MMPTETFGRTGHRSTRTIFGAAAFSDVTQAEADRTMELLLRFGVNHIDTAASYGDSELRLGPWIEQHRAGFFLATKTGERTSQAAYDQIRRSLERLRVDQVDLIQLHNLVDPAEWETALGPGGALEAAIRAREEGLVRFIGVTGHGTTVAAMHTRALERFDFDTVLLPYNYPMMQNPIYAADFEELLARCRERGVAVQTIKAITRAPWSDRPQTAATWYEPLRDPVAIDRAVHWVLGRPGIFLNTVGDIGVLPMVLDAADRFRERPSGDAMREIAEQQAMEPLFV
;
A
#
# COMPACT_ATOMS: atom_id res chain seq x y z
N MET A 1 8.61 -19.94 -1.14
CA MET A 1 9.40 -18.70 -1.29
C MET A 1 8.48 -17.62 -1.82
N MET A 2 8.47 -16.45 -1.18
CA MET A 2 7.61 -15.33 -1.54
C MET A 2 7.75 -14.97 -3.02
N PRO A 3 6.64 -14.84 -3.80
CA PRO A 3 6.71 -14.42 -5.20
C PRO A 3 7.35 -13.05 -5.35
N THR A 4 8.20 -12.87 -6.37
CA THR A 4 8.84 -11.58 -6.70
C THR A 4 8.53 -11.16 -8.12
N GLU A 5 8.44 -9.85 -8.36
CA GLU A 5 8.21 -9.25 -9.67
C GLU A 5 8.92 -7.89 -9.77
N THR A 6 9.23 -7.42 -10.96
CA THR A 6 9.79 -6.07 -11.16
C THR A 6 8.75 -5.02 -10.81
N PHE A 7 9.11 -4.10 -9.94
CA PHE A 7 8.22 -3.04 -9.44
C PHE A 7 8.14 -1.88 -10.44
N GLY A 8 7.34 -2.10 -11.48
CA GLY A 8 7.20 -1.15 -12.57
C GLY A 8 8.54 -0.75 -13.17
N ARG A 9 8.67 0.52 -13.56
CA ARG A 9 9.90 1.10 -14.13
C ARG A 9 10.98 1.46 -13.09
N THR A 10 10.74 1.20 -11.80
CA THR A 10 11.72 1.49 -10.75
C THR A 10 12.97 0.62 -10.82
N GLY A 11 12.90 -0.51 -11.52
CA GLY A 11 13.98 -1.49 -11.61
C GLY A 11 14.15 -2.36 -10.36
N HIS A 12 13.41 -2.09 -9.28
CA HIS A 12 13.46 -2.91 -8.06
C HIS A 12 12.75 -4.25 -8.29
N ARG A 13 13.40 -5.36 -7.91
CA ARG A 13 12.77 -6.68 -7.87
C ARG A 13 12.12 -6.89 -6.50
N SER A 14 10.87 -6.46 -6.39
CA SER A 14 10.09 -6.49 -5.16
C SER A 14 9.49 -7.87 -4.91
N THR A 15 9.40 -8.28 -3.64
CA THR A 15 8.38 -9.26 -3.23
C THR A 15 7.01 -8.73 -3.61
N ARG A 16 6.14 -9.61 -4.15
CA ARG A 16 4.77 -9.22 -4.51
C ARG A 16 3.87 -8.93 -3.32
N THR A 17 4.37 -9.26 -2.13
CA THR A 17 3.79 -8.87 -0.85
C THR A 17 4.68 -7.82 -0.21
N ILE A 18 4.15 -6.63 -0.03
CA ILE A 18 4.81 -5.44 0.54
C ILE A 18 4.37 -5.32 2.00
N PHE A 19 5.28 -5.03 2.90
CA PHE A 19 4.90 -4.77 4.29
C PHE A 19 4.20 -3.41 4.41
N GLY A 20 2.91 -3.43 4.69
CA GLY A 20 2.10 -2.24 5.00
C GLY A 20 2.32 -1.81 6.45
N ALA A 21 3.26 -0.90 6.67
CA ALA A 21 3.72 -0.52 8.00
C ALA A 21 2.72 0.36 8.79
N ALA A 22 1.49 0.56 8.32
CA ALA A 22 0.39 0.99 9.17
C ALA A 22 0.21 0.07 10.39
N ALA A 23 0.63 -1.18 10.29
CA ALA A 23 0.70 -2.14 11.38
C ALA A 23 1.60 -1.70 12.56
N PHE A 24 2.47 -0.71 12.36
CA PHE A 24 3.36 -0.16 13.38
C PHE A 24 2.88 1.15 14.00
N SER A 25 1.67 1.60 13.68
CA SER A 25 1.14 2.90 14.14
C SER A 25 1.14 3.05 15.65
N ASP A 26 0.80 1.99 16.38
CA ASP A 26 0.65 1.99 17.83
C ASP A 26 1.16 0.68 18.44
N VAL A 27 2.43 0.35 18.17
CA VAL A 27 3.10 -0.82 18.72
C VAL A 27 4.36 -0.41 19.50
N THR A 28 4.80 -1.26 20.41
CA THR A 28 6.09 -1.10 21.09
C THR A 28 7.26 -1.41 20.14
N GLN A 29 8.47 -0.91 20.44
CA GLN A 29 9.65 -1.26 19.66
C GLN A 29 9.90 -2.77 19.67
N ALA A 30 9.71 -3.46 20.81
CA ALA A 30 9.88 -4.89 20.90
C ALA A 30 8.90 -5.71 20.02
N GLU A 31 7.69 -5.21 19.79
CA GLU A 31 6.73 -5.81 18.85
C GLU A 31 7.14 -5.55 17.41
N ALA A 32 7.60 -4.34 17.11
CA ALA A 32 8.15 -4.00 15.79
C ALA A 32 9.37 -4.87 15.48
N ASP A 33 10.28 -5.06 16.44
CA ASP A 33 11.49 -5.89 16.28
C ASP A 33 11.13 -7.33 15.91
N ARG A 34 10.22 -7.96 16.66
CA ARG A 34 9.74 -9.32 16.35
C ARG A 34 9.08 -9.41 14.96
N THR A 35 8.36 -8.36 14.58
CA THR A 35 7.71 -8.30 13.28
C THR A 35 8.72 -8.14 12.15
N MET A 36 9.74 -7.31 12.33
CA MET A 36 10.81 -7.16 11.34
C MET A 36 11.61 -8.46 11.14
N GLU A 37 11.91 -9.19 12.24
CA GLU A 37 12.52 -10.53 12.15
C GLU A 37 11.63 -11.51 11.36
N LEU A 38 10.31 -11.44 11.55
CA LEU A 38 9.36 -12.24 10.78
C LEU A 38 9.41 -11.89 9.29
N LEU A 39 9.39 -10.60 8.94
CA LEU A 39 9.49 -10.13 7.55
C LEU A 39 10.77 -10.61 6.87
N LEU A 40 11.92 -10.54 7.56
CA LEU A 40 13.19 -11.05 7.05
C LEU A 40 13.15 -12.57 6.80
N ARG A 41 12.52 -13.34 7.68
CA ARG A 41 12.35 -14.80 7.50
C ARG A 41 11.54 -15.14 6.25
N PHE A 42 10.52 -14.34 5.91
CA PHE A 42 9.74 -14.49 4.69
C PHE A 42 10.41 -13.85 3.46
N GLY A 43 11.55 -13.17 3.64
CA GLY A 43 12.29 -12.51 2.57
C GLY A 43 11.59 -11.28 1.99
N VAL A 44 10.70 -10.64 2.76
CA VAL A 44 10.05 -9.38 2.36
C VAL A 44 11.12 -8.29 2.23
N ASN A 45 11.18 -7.65 1.07
CA ASN A 45 12.18 -6.64 0.74
C ASN A 45 11.59 -5.27 0.36
N HIS A 46 10.32 -5.04 0.67
CA HIS A 46 9.64 -3.79 0.37
C HIS A 46 8.77 -3.37 1.55
N ILE A 47 8.95 -2.14 2.02
CA ILE A 47 8.24 -1.55 3.16
C ILE A 47 7.53 -0.28 2.69
N ASP A 48 6.24 -0.18 3.01
CA ASP A 48 5.39 0.98 2.71
C ASP A 48 4.84 1.57 4.01
N THR A 49 5.38 2.71 4.45
CA THR A 49 4.92 3.47 5.61
C THR A 49 4.27 4.80 5.23
N ALA A 50 3.99 5.68 6.18
CA ALA A 50 3.53 7.05 5.97
C ALA A 50 3.81 7.92 7.21
N ALA A 51 4.00 9.22 7.00
CA ALA A 51 4.14 10.20 8.08
C ALA A 51 2.93 10.24 9.03
N SER A 52 1.74 9.87 8.53
CA SER A 52 0.48 9.82 9.30
C SER A 52 0.22 8.49 10.02
N TYR A 53 1.11 7.51 9.91
CA TYR A 53 0.94 6.20 10.58
C TYR A 53 1.54 6.21 11.99
N GLY A 54 1.10 7.12 12.85
CA GLY A 54 1.53 7.21 14.25
C GLY A 54 3.05 7.14 14.41
N ASP A 55 3.53 6.15 15.15
CA ASP A 55 4.95 5.92 15.42
C ASP A 55 5.65 5.04 14.38
N SER A 56 4.99 4.65 13.30
CA SER A 56 5.52 3.64 12.36
C SER A 56 6.92 3.98 11.84
N GLU A 57 7.17 5.23 11.41
CA GLU A 57 8.49 5.65 10.93
C GLU A 57 9.55 5.59 12.03
N LEU A 58 9.19 5.89 13.28
CA LEU A 58 10.08 5.79 14.44
C LEU A 58 10.43 4.33 14.78
N ARG A 59 9.46 3.41 14.64
CA ARG A 59 9.68 1.97 14.86
C ARG A 59 10.55 1.34 13.79
N LEU A 60 10.43 1.82 12.56
CA LEU A 60 11.25 1.36 11.43
C LEU A 60 12.68 1.90 11.49
N GLY A 61 12.89 3.14 11.94
CA GLY A 61 14.18 3.83 11.90
C GLY A 61 15.38 2.98 12.35
N PRO A 62 15.38 2.36 13.54
CA PRO A 62 16.51 1.54 14.02
C PRO A 62 16.83 0.33 13.11
N TRP A 63 15.83 -0.25 12.47
CA TRP A 63 15.97 -1.37 11.55
C TRP A 63 16.50 -0.92 10.18
N ILE A 64 15.95 0.17 9.66
CA ILE A 64 16.35 0.70 8.36
C ILE A 64 17.79 1.23 8.40
N GLU A 65 18.21 1.88 9.48
CA GLU A 65 19.60 2.32 9.68
C GLU A 65 20.60 1.16 9.49
N GLN A 66 20.24 -0.04 9.97
CA GLN A 66 21.11 -1.23 9.88
C GLN A 66 20.92 -2.03 8.59
N HIS A 67 19.76 -1.99 7.97
CA HIS A 67 19.37 -2.88 6.86
C HIS A 67 18.92 -2.13 5.62
N ARG A 68 19.27 -0.83 5.46
CA ARG A 68 18.77 0.03 4.37
C ARG A 68 18.88 -0.60 2.99
N ALA A 69 19.98 -1.24 2.69
CA ALA A 69 20.23 -1.86 1.39
C ALA A 69 19.33 -3.09 1.10
N GLY A 70 18.72 -3.68 2.12
CA GLY A 70 17.85 -4.84 2.01
C GLY A 70 16.41 -4.51 1.64
N PHE A 71 16.03 -3.23 1.69
CA PHE A 71 14.63 -2.82 1.53
C PHE A 71 14.46 -1.71 0.48
N PHE A 72 13.44 -1.86 -0.35
CA PHE A 72 12.82 -0.74 -1.04
C PHE A 72 11.89 -0.05 -0.03
N LEU A 73 12.18 1.21 0.29
CA LEU A 73 11.52 1.95 1.36
C LEU A 73 10.64 3.05 0.79
N ALA A 74 9.36 2.96 1.08
CA ALA A 74 8.36 3.94 0.67
C ALA A 74 7.74 4.63 1.90
N THR A 75 7.52 5.94 1.79
CA THR A 75 6.69 6.70 2.74
C THR A 75 5.72 7.63 2.00
N LYS A 76 4.88 8.36 2.74
CA LYS A 76 3.82 9.20 2.16
C LYS A 76 3.72 10.54 2.87
N THR A 77 3.39 11.58 2.11
CA THR A 77 3.00 12.88 2.65
C THR A 77 1.51 13.12 2.49
N GLY A 78 0.85 13.55 3.56
CA GLY A 78 -0.54 14.01 3.57
C GLY A 78 -0.71 15.50 3.28
N GLU A 79 0.39 16.23 3.22
CA GLU A 79 0.36 17.68 2.96
C GLU A 79 0.03 17.98 1.51
N ARG A 80 -0.60 19.14 1.26
CA ARG A 80 -1.04 19.53 -0.09
C ARG A 80 -0.27 20.69 -0.67
N THR A 81 0.41 21.49 0.16
CA THR A 81 1.24 22.61 -0.28
C THR A 81 2.71 22.23 -0.35
N SER A 82 3.47 22.87 -1.24
CA SER A 82 4.86 22.55 -1.49
C SER A 82 5.74 22.63 -0.23
N GLN A 83 5.65 23.74 0.52
CA GLN A 83 6.49 23.90 1.72
C GLN A 83 6.17 22.87 2.80
N ALA A 84 4.88 22.65 3.11
CA ALA A 84 4.47 21.70 4.14
C ALA A 84 4.85 20.25 3.77
N ALA A 85 4.66 19.87 2.49
CA ALA A 85 5.05 18.56 1.99
C ALA A 85 6.56 18.35 2.04
N TYR A 86 7.35 19.34 1.64
CA TYR A 86 8.81 19.25 1.72
C TYR A 86 9.29 19.09 3.17
N ASP A 87 8.75 19.88 4.10
CA ASP A 87 9.09 19.77 5.52
C ASP A 87 8.68 18.41 6.10
N GLN A 88 7.55 17.86 5.66
CA GLN A 88 7.11 16.53 6.08
C GLN A 88 8.03 15.43 5.52
N ILE A 89 8.46 15.52 4.26
CA ILE A 89 9.44 14.60 3.67
C ILE A 89 10.73 14.61 4.50
N ARG A 90 11.25 15.78 4.84
CA ARG A 90 12.47 15.91 5.67
C ARG A 90 12.29 15.24 7.02
N ARG A 91 11.17 15.47 7.71
CA ARG A 91 10.85 14.83 9.00
C ARG A 91 10.74 13.31 8.88
N SER A 92 10.18 12.80 7.77
CA SER A 92 10.12 11.35 7.51
C SER A 92 11.50 10.73 7.39
N LEU A 93 12.43 11.38 6.68
CA LEU A 93 13.83 10.93 6.58
C LEU A 93 14.49 10.87 7.96
N GLU A 94 14.31 11.90 8.79
CA GLU A 94 14.84 11.94 10.16
C GLU A 94 14.30 10.80 11.03
N ARG A 95 12.97 10.55 10.99
CA ARG A 95 12.32 9.46 11.74
C ARG A 95 12.78 8.09 11.28
N LEU A 96 12.92 7.90 9.97
CA LEU A 96 13.39 6.67 9.35
C LEU A 96 14.92 6.47 9.46
N ARG A 97 15.67 7.50 9.92
CA ARG A 97 17.13 7.52 10.05
C ARG A 97 17.85 7.22 8.73
N VAL A 98 17.41 7.86 7.65
CA VAL A 98 17.99 7.69 6.31
C VAL A 98 18.18 9.04 5.62
N ASP A 99 19.15 9.10 4.71
CA ASP A 99 19.35 10.25 3.85
C ASP A 99 18.41 10.24 2.63
N GLN A 100 17.90 9.05 2.25
CA GLN A 100 17.06 8.86 1.08
C GLN A 100 16.04 7.73 1.29
N VAL A 101 14.78 7.95 0.88
CA VAL A 101 13.81 6.89 0.63
C VAL A 101 13.71 6.57 -0.86
N ASP A 102 13.26 5.36 -1.20
CA ASP A 102 13.08 5.00 -2.60
C ASP A 102 11.85 5.66 -3.19
N LEU A 103 10.75 5.74 -2.46
CA LEU A 103 9.49 6.24 -2.98
C LEU A 103 8.82 7.19 -1.99
N ILE A 104 8.44 8.37 -2.46
CA ILE A 104 7.50 9.27 -1.78
C ILE A 104 6.15 9.23 -2.49
N GLN A 105 5.06 9.16 -1.73
CA GLN A 105 3.72 9.09 -2.30
C GLN A 105 2.83 10.23 -1.78
N LEU A 106 2.04 10.84 -2.66
CA LEU A 106 0.97 11.77 -2.26
C LEU A 106 -0.17 10.95 -1.64
N HIS A 107 -0.40 11.12 -0.35
CA HIS A 107 -1.25 10.26 0.46
C HIS A 107 -2.73 10.60 0.30
N ASN A 108 -3.54 9.60 -0.07
CA ASN A 108 -4.99 9.69 -0.18
C ASN A 108 -5.49 10.89 -1.01
N LEU A 109 -4.96 11.03 -2.21
CA LEU A 109 -5.25 12.16 -3.09
C LEU A 109 -6.44 11.84 -4.01
N VAL A 110 -7.65 11.87 -3.46
CA VAL A 110 -8.91 11.54 -4.16
C VAL A 110 -9.95 12.65 -4.11
N ASP A 111 -9.87 13.58 -3.15
CA ASP A 111 -10.72 14.76 -3.11
C ASP A 111 -10.33 15.71 -4.25
N PRO A 112 -11.28 16.17 -5.11
CA PRO A 112 -10.95 17.00 -6.27
C PRO A 112 -10.29 18.35 -5.91
N ALA A 113 -10.66 18.98 -4.80
CA ALA A 113 -10.09 20.26 -4.41
C ALA A 113 -8.66 20.08 -3.87
N GLU A 114 -8.43 19.05 -3.05
CA GLU A 114 -7.10 18.68 -2.60
C GLU A 114 -6.20 18.24 -3.77
N TRP A 115 -6.77 17.54 -4.75
CA TRP A 115 -6.08 17.10 -5.96
C TRP A 115 -5.58 18.28 -6.78
N GLU A 116 -6.43 19.28 -7.02
CA GLU A 116 -6.03 20.52 -7.73
C GLU A 116 -4.96 21.31 -6.96
N THR A 117 -5.07 21.36 -5.62
CA THR A 117 -4.05 22.00 -4.77
C THR A 117 -2.72 21.26 -4.83
N ALA A 118 -2.72 19.95 -4.64
CA ALA A 118 -1.50 19.15 -4.56
C ALA A 118 -0.75 19.04 -5.89
N LEU A 119 -1.47 19.01 -7.02
CA LEU A 119 -0.88 18.87 -8.37
C LEU A 119 -0.79 20.21 -9.13
N GLY A 120 -1.27 21.31 -8.54
CA GLY A 120 -1.20 22.66 -9.08
C GLY A 120 0.09 23.40 -8.67
N PRO A 121 0.23 24.66 -9.12
CA PRO A 121 1.35 25.50 -8.73
C PRO A 121 1.45 25.70 -7.21
N GLY A 122 2.64 25.54 -6.63
CA GLY A 122 2.88 25.59 -5.19
C GLY A 122 2.38 24.37 -4.42
N GLY A 123 2.00 23.29 -5.13
CA GLY A 123 1.45 22.08 -4.55
C GLY A 123 2.51 21.06 -4.11
N ALA A 124 2.03 20.01 -3.44
CA ALA A 124 2.90 18.95 -2.89
C ALA A 124 3.71 18.21 -3.96
N LEU A 125 3.23 18.16 -5.20
CA LEU A 125 3.97 17.58 -6.32
C LEU A 125 5.30 18.30 -6.58
N GLU A 126 5.32 19.64 -6.51
CA GLU A 126 6.56 20.41 -6.65
C GLU A 126 7.58 20.07 -5.55
N ALA A 127 7.11 19.85 -4.32
CA ALA A 127 7.96 19.38 -3.22
C ALA A 127 8.56 17.99 -3.49
N ALA A 128 7.75 17.07 -3.98
CA ALA A 128 8.21 15.73 -4.33
C ALA A 128 9.24 15.75 -5.49
N ILE A 129 9.01 16.59 -6.51
CA ILE A 129 9.95 16.79 -7.61
C ILE A 129 11.27 17.39 -7.09
N ARG A 130 11.20 18.44 -6.29
CA ARG A 130 12.36 19.05 -5.64
C ARG A 130 13.13 18.04 -4.80
N ALA A 131 12.44 17.26 -3.97
CA ALA A 131 13.08 16.22 -3.15
C ALA A 131 13.77 15.15 -4.01
N ARG A 132 13.23 14.83 -5.18
CA ARG A 132 13.87 13.92 -6.15
C ARG A 132 15.11 14.53 -6.78
N GLU A 133 15.07 15.80 -7.16
CA GLU A 133 16.22 16.53 -7.72
C GLU A 133 17.36 16.66 -6.70
N GLU A 134 17.03 16.84 -5.42
CA GLU A 134 17.99 16.88 -4.31
C GLU A 134 18.49 15.49 -3.88
N GLY A 135 17.96 14.40 -4.45
CA GLY A 135 18.36 13.03 -4.13
C GLY A 135 17.79 12.49 -2.81
N LEU A 136 16.79 13.17 -2.23
CA LEU A 136 16.12 12.73 -0.99
C LEU A 136 15.12 11.60 -1.24
N VAL A 137 14.59 11.53 -2.45
CA VAL A 137 13.68 10.46 -2.93
C VAL A 137 14.08 10.05 -4.35
N ARG A 138 13.77 8.81 -4.75
CA ARG A 138 14.07 8.32 -6.10
C ARG A 138 12.84 8.35 -7.01
N PHE A 139 11.70 7.96 -6.48
CA PHE A 139 10.46 7.77 -7.21
C PHE A 139 9.31 8.52 -6.56
N ILE A 140 8.28 8.84 -7.34
CA ILE A 140 7.10 9.59 -6.89
C ILE A 140 5.84 8.80 -7.23
N GLY A 141 4.97 8.59 -6.24
CA GLY A 141 3.72 7.86 -6.38
C GLY A 141 2.50 8.64 -5.88
N VAL A 142 1.33 8.07 -6.12
CA VAL A 142 0.04 8.58 -5.62
C VAL A 142 -0.78 7.45 -5.00
N THR A 143 -1.49 7.75 -3.92
CA THR A 143 -2.31 6.76 -3.21
C THR A 143 -3.73 7.27 -2.99
N GLY A 144 -4.66 6.35 -2.79
CA GLY A 144 -6.03 6.73 -2.49
C GLY A 144 -6.91 5.59 -1.99
N HIS A 145 -8.09 5.99 -1.55
CA HIS A 145 -9.16 5.13 -1.05
C HIS A 145 -10.50 5.50 -1.71
N GLY A 146 -11.54 4.69 -1.43
CA GLY A 146 -12.89 4.95 -1.95
C GLY A 146 -13.13 4.34 -3.33
N THR A 147 -14.33 4.59 -3.85
CA THR A 147 -14.80 4.02 -5.12
C THR A 147 -14.35 4.82 -6.35
N THR A 148 -13.96 6.08 -6.17
CA THR A 148 -13.51 6.97 -7.27
C THR A 148 -11.99 6.93 -7.50
N VAL A 149 -11.24 6.24 -6.63
CA VAL A 149 -9.77 6.31 -6.62
C VAL A 149 -9.13 5.88 -7.93
N ALA A 150 -9.65 4.84 -8.59
CA ALA A 150 -9.09 4.37 -9.85
C ALA A 150 -9.21 5.43 -10.98
N ALA A 151 -10.39 6.06 -11.11
CA ALA A 151 -10.60 7.16 -12.04
C ALA A 151 -9.71 8.38 -11.70
N MET A 152 -9.59 8.73 -10.40
CA MET A 152 -8.73 9.83 -9.97
C MET A 152 -7.25 9.57 -10.23
N HIS A 153 -6.78 8.33 -10.07
CA HIS A 153 -5.41 7.96 -10.41
C HIS A 153 -5.16 7.96 -11.92
N THR A 154 -6.14 7.57 -12.74
CA THR A 154 -6.09 7.72 -14.19
C THR A 154 -5.86 9.18 -14.59
N ARG A 155 -6.64 10.12 -14.02
CA ARG A 155 -6.44 11.56 -14.21
C ARG A 155 -5.08 12.05 -13.67
N ALA A 156 -4.63 11.52 -12.53
CA ALA A 156 -3.33 11.89 -11.96
C ALA A 156 -2.18 11.49 -12.91
N LEU A 157 -2.26 10.32 -13.53
CA LEU A 157 -1.29 9.88 -14.54
C LEU A 157 -1.31 10.75 -15.81
N GLU A 158 -2.41 11.41 -16.15
CA GLU A 158 -2.46 12.39 -17.24
C GLU A 158 -1.76 13.72 -16.86
N ARG A 159 -1.80 14.07 -15.59
CA ARG A 159 -1.21 15.31 -15.07
C ARG A 159 0.30 15.21 -14.82
N PHE A 160 0.76 14.07 -14.35
CA PHE A 160 2.16 13.81 -14.03
C PHE A 160 2.52 12.34 -14.26
N ASP A 161 3.78 12.09 -14.59
CA ASP A 161 4.28 10.73 -14.86
C ASP A 161 4.71 10.02 -13.55
N PHE A 162 3.71 9.67 -12.71
CA PHE A 162 3.93 8.94 -11.46
C PHE A 162 4.55 7.56 -11.72
N ASP A 163 5.44 7.14 -10.83
CA ASP A 163 6.11 5.83 -10.90
C ASP A 163 5.25 4.71 -10.30
N THR A 164 4.36 5.07 -9.36
CA THR A 164 3.48 4.10 -8.69
C THR A 164 2.09 4.68 -8.42
N VAL A 165 1.10 3.79 -8.38
CA VAL A 165 -0.23 4.05 -7.84
C VAL A 165 -0.55 3.04 -6.75
N LEU A 166 -1.34 3.45 -5.72
CA LEU A 166 -1.80 2.58 -4.66
C LEU A 166 -3.30 2.79 -4.43
N LEU A 167 -4.07 1.68 -4.48
CA LEU A 167 -5.53 1.72 -4.34
C LEU A 167 -6.08 0.39 -3.78
N PRO A 168 -7.32 0.35 -3.26
CA PRO A 168 -7.94 -0.89 -2.81
C PRO A 168 -8.12 -1.91 -3.94
N TYR A 169 -7.89 -3.19 -3.63
CA TYR A 169 -8.22 -4.30 -4.52
C TYR A 169 -8.57 -5.53 -3.70
N ASN A 170 -9.85 -5.86 -3.64
CA ASN A 170 -10.38 -7.06 -3.00
C ASN A 170 -11.65 -7.53 -3.71
N TYR A 171 -12.06 -8.76 -3.43
CA TYR A 171 -13.18 -9.37 -4.13
C TYR A 171 -14.49 -8.58 -3.99
N PRO A 172 -14.95 -8.15 -2.79
CA PRO A 172 -16.19 -7.38 -2.65
C PRO A 172 -16.19 -6.06 -3.44
N MET A 173 -15.10 -5.30 -3.43
CA MET A 173 -15.04 -4.03 -4.18
C MET A 173 -15.12 -4.25 -5.69
N MET A 174 -14.52 -5.32 -6.20
CA MET A 174 -14.54 -5.65 -7.63
C MET A 174 -15.91 -6.18 -8.09
N GLN A 175 -16.88 -6.37 -7.20
CA GLN A 175 -18.28 -6.62 -7.59
C GLN A 175 -19.03 -5.32 -7.95
N ASN A 176 -18.50 -4.14 -7.60
CA ASN A 176 -19.01 -2.88 -8.12
C ASN A 176 -18.55 -2.71 -9.59
N PRO A 177 -19.47 -2.70 -10.57
CA PRO A 177 -19.09 -2.71 -11.99
C PRO A 177 -18.39 -1.43 -12.44
N ILE A 178 -18.70 -0.28 -11.80
CA ILE A 178 -18.04 1.00 -12.11
C ILE A 178 -16.61 0.96 -11.62
N TYR A 179 -16.40 0.60 -10.34
CA TYR A 179 -15.05 0.49 -9.77
C TYR A 179 -14.19 -0.53 -10.54
N ALA A 180 -14.78 -1.67 -10.91
CA ALA A 180 -14.07 -2.70 -11.65
C ALA A 180 -13.63 -2.20 -13.04
N ALA A 181 -14.49 -1.47 -13.76
CA ALA A 181 -14.15 -0.89 -15.07
C ALA A 181 -13.02 0.15 -14.94
N ASP A 182 -13.12 1.08 -14.00
CA ASP A 182 -12.11 2.10 -13.75
C ASP A 182 -10.77 1.48 -13.33
N PHE A 183 -10.80 0.42 -12.49
CA PHE A 183 -9.60 -0.31 -12.09
C PHE A 183 -8.91 -0.98 -13.27
N GLU A 184 -9.66 -1.64 -14.18
CA GLU A 184 -9.09 -2.28 -15.36
C GLU A 184 -8.49 -1.26 -16.32
N GLU A 185 -9.14 -0.11 -16.52
CA GLU A 185 -8.61 0.98 -17.32
C GLU A 185 -7.29 1.50 -16.75
N LEU A 186 -7.26 1.81 -15.45
CA LEU A 186 -6.05 2.24 -14.76
C LEU A 186 -4.93 1.20 -14.88
N LEU A 187 -5.23 -0.07 -14.65
CA LEU A 187 -4.25 -1.15 -14.75
C LEU A 187 -3.66 -1.28 -16.15
N ALA A 188 -4.48 -1.13 -17.20
CA ALA A 188 -4.01 -1.12 -18.60
C ALA A 188 -3.03 0.04 -18.84
N ARG A 189 -3.38 1.26 -18.43
CA ARG A 189 -2.51 2.45 -18.53
C ARG A 189 -1.20 2.29 -17.74
N CYS A 190 -1.28 1.73 -16.54
CA CYS A 190 -0.09 1.46 -15.74
C CYS A 190 0.86 0.47 -16.43
N ARG A 191 0.34 -0.58 -17.04
CA ARG A 191 1.14 -1.55 -17.81
C ARG A 191 1.84 -0.91 -19.01
N GLU A 192 1.12 -0.11 -19.79
CA GLU A 192 1.68 0.60 -20.96
C GLU A 192 2.83 1.54 -20.56
N ARG A 193 2.73 2.18 -19.40
CA ARG A 193 3.67 3.20 -18.93
C ARG A 193 4.71 2.66 -17.95
N GLY A 194 4.67 1.37 -17.61
CA GLY A 194 5.56 0.76 -16.62
C GLY A 194 5.35 1.29 -15.19
N VAL A 195 4.14 1.77 -14.85
CA VAL A 195 3.78 2.25 -13.51
C VAL A 195 3.46 1.05 -12.62
N ALA A 196 4.05 0.99 -11.42
CA ALA A 196 3.76 -0.09 -10.47
C ALA A 196 2.41 0.11 -9.79
N VAL A 197 1.62 -0.97 -9.66
CA VAL A 197 0.30 -0.95 -9.02
C VAL A 197 0.37 -1.67 -7.68
N GLN A 198 0.32 -0.91 -6.60
CA GLN A 198 0.20 -1.41 -5.24
C GLN A 198 -1.28 -1.52 -4.85
N THR A 199 -1.63 -2.58 -4.14
CA THR A 199 -3.02 -2.77 -3.70
C THR A 199 -3.10 -2.97 -2.20
N ILE A 200 -4.18 -2.49 -1.62
CA ILE A 200 -4.46 -2.54 -0.18
C ILE A 200 -5.81 -3.21 0.07
N LYS A 201 -6.04 -3.57 1.35
CA LYS A 201 -7.32 -4.07 1.87
C LYS A 201 -7.73 -5.46 1.33
N ALA A 202 -6.73 -6.26 0.94
CA ALA A 202 -6.95 -7.61 0.41
C ALA A 202 -7.81 -8.49 1.32
N ILE A 203 -7.59 -8.43 2.63
CA ILE A 203 -8.27 -9.26 3.63
C ILE A 203 -9.36 -8.51 4.40
N THR A 204 -9.97 -7.49 3.80
CA THR A 204 -11.13 -6.82 4.40
C THR A 204 -12.30 -7.79 4.45
N ARG A 205 -12.88 -7.97 5.65
CA ARG A 205 -14.16 -8.63 5.84
C ARG A 205 -15.31 -7.63 5.64
N ALA A 206 -15.31 -6.52 6.41
CA ALA A 206 -16.37 -5.52 6.40
C ALA A 206 -15.94 -4.21 7.08
N PRO A 207 -16.70 -3.12 6.98
CA PRO A 207 -16.60 -2.00 7.92
C PRO A 207 -16.86 -2.47 9.36
N TRP A 208 -16.24 -1.83 10.36
CA TRP A 208 -16.56 -2.14 11.77
C TRP A 208 -18.01 -1.85 12.12
N SER A 209 -18.61 -0.80 11.54
CA SER A 209 -19.94 -0.32 11.90
C SER A 209 -20.09 -0.19 13.43
N ASP A 210 -21.13 -0.80 14.03
CA ASP A 210 -21.34 -0.79 15.48
C ASP A 210 -20.63 -1.94 16.22
N ARG A 211 -19.80 -2.72 15.53
CA ARG A 211 -19.07 -3.85 16.13
C ARG A 211 -17.82 -3.36 16.90
N PRO A 212 -17.49 -3.99 18.05
CA PRO A 212 -16.26 -3.67 18.76
C PRO A 212 -15.02 -3.86 17.87
N GLN A 213 -14.14 -2.86 17.84
CA GLN A 213 -12.89 -2.97 17.12
C GLN A 213 -11.92 -3.89 17.86
N THR A 214 -11.55 -5.00 17.23
CA THR A 214 -10.67 -6.05 17.79
C THR A 214 -9.36 -6.22 17.03
N ALA A 215 -9.06 -5.30 16.12
CA ALA A 215 -7.80 -5.23 15.37
C ALA A 215 -7.37 -3.76 15.23
N ALA A 216 -6.10 -3.53 14.94
CA ALA A 216 -5.56 -2.20 14.72
C ALA A 216 -6.05 -1.56 13.41
N THR A 217 -6.64 -2.35 12.51
CA THR A 217 -7.21 -1.86 11.24
C THR A 217 -8.51 -1.10 11.46
N TRP A 218 -8.75 -0.02 10.71
CA TRP A 218 -10.01 0.72 10.72
C TRP A 218 -11.17 0.01 9.97
N TYR A 219 -10.96 -1.20 9.51
CA TYR A 219 -11.93 -2.15 8.98
C TYR A 219 -11.77 -3.49 9.68
N GLU A 220 -12.81 -4.32 9.69
CA GLU A 220 -12.74 -5.67 10.23
C GLU A 220 -11.99 -6.57 9.25
N PRO A 221 -10.84 -7.16 9.66
CA PRO A 221 -10.09 -8.08 8.81
C PRO A 221 -10.66 -9.49 8.89
N LEU A 222 -10.48 -10.27 7.83
CA LEU A 222 -10.64 -11.71 7.87
C LEU A 222 -9.69 -12.31 8.93
N ARG A 223 -10.15 -13.36 9.63
CA ARG A 223 -9.36 -14.09 10.64
C ARG A 223 -9.33 -15.60 10.39
N ASP A 224 -10.26 -16.10 9.57
CA ASP A 224 -10.25 -17.49 9.15
C ASP A 224 -9.09 -17.74 8.19
N PRO A 225 -8.19 -18.73 8.45
CA PRO A 225 -7.01 -18.96 7.62
C PRO A 225 -7.36 -19.32 6.17
N VAL A 226 -8.46 -20.03 5.92
CA VAL A 226 -8.89 -20.42 4.57
C VAL A 226 -9.37 -19.19 3.81
N ALA A 227 -10.11 -18.30 4.48
CA ALA A 227 -10.56 -17.04 3.90
C ALA A 227 -9.39 -16.11 3.58
N ILE A 228 -8.39 -16.02 4.47
CA ILE A 228 -7.16 -15.25 4.23
C ILE A 228 -6.40 -15.81 3.03
N ASP A 229 -6.21 -17.14 2.95
CA ASP A 229 -5.58 -17.78 1.79
C ASP A 229 -6.28 -17.40 0.49
N ARG A 230 -7.62 -17.54 0.44
CA ARG A 230 -8.41 -17.20 -0.75
C ARG A 230 -8.25 -15.74 -1.14
N ALA A 231 -8.35 -14.83 -0.16
CA ALA A 231 -8.24 -13.38 -0.40
C ALA A 231 -6.83 -12.98 -0.89
N VAL A 232 -5.78 -13.47 -0.24
CA VAL A 232 -4.38 -13.22 -0.61
C VAL A 232 -4.06 -13.83 -1.98
N HIS A 233 -4.46 -15.09 -2.23
CA HIS A 233 -4.22 -15.76 -3.49
C HIS A 233 -4.99 -15.10 -4.65
N TRP A 234 -6.18 -14.59 -4.39
CA TRP A 234 -6.96 -13.88 -5.40
C TRP A 234 -6.26 -12.60 -5.87
N VAL A 235 -5.64 -11.85 -4.95
CA VAL A 235 -4.82 -10.68 -5.28
C VAL A 235 -3.55 -11.09 -6.00
N LEU A 236 -2.75 -11.99 -5.42
CA LEU A 236 -1.47 -12.43 -5.99
C LEU A 236 -1.64 -13.17 -7.33
N GLY A 237 -2.79 -13.78 -7.57
CA GLY A 237 -3.14 -14.38 -8.85
C GLY A 237 -3.41 -13.38 -9.98
N ARG A 238 -3.40 -12.06 -9.70
CA ARG A 238 -3.47 -11.01 -10.72
C ARG A 238 -2.07 -10.52 -11.07
N PRO A 239 -1.55 -10.77 -12.28
CA PRO A 239 -0.24 -10.27 -12.69
C PRO A 239 -0.16 -8.74 -12.69
N GLY A 240 1.00 -8.20 -12.33
CA GLY A 240 1.30 -6.76 -12.40
C GLY A 240 0.79 -5.94 -11.22
N ILE A 241 0.24 -6.59 -10.16
CA ILE A 241 -0.14 -5.89 -8.93
C ILE A 241 0.61 -6.44 -7.71
N PHE A 242 0.83 -5.59 -6.72
CA PHE A 242 1.52 -5.88 -5.48
C PHE A 242 0.56 -5.74 -4.30
N LEU A 243 0.61 -6.67 -3.36
CA LEU A 243 -0.25 -6.70 -2.18
C LEU A 243 0.46 -6.02 -1.01
N ASN A 244 -0.04 -4.90 -0.52
CA ASN A 244 0.36 -4.36 0.78
C ASN A 244 -0.40 -5.13 1.89
N THR A 245 0.34 -5.57 2.90
CA THR A 245 -0.20 -6.40 3.99
C THR A 245 -1.19 -5.64 4.87
N VAL A 246 -1.87 -6.40 5.74
CA VAL A 246 -2.80 -5.86 6.74
C VAL A 246 -2.10 -4.96 7.76
N GLY A 247 -2.79 -3.91 8.19
CA GLY A 247 -2.30 -2.97 9.22
C GLY A 247 -2.46 -3.47 10.66
N ASP A 248 -2.23 -4.77 10.90
CA ASP A 248 -2.35 -5.41 12.22
C ASP A 248 -1.29 -6.53 12.34
N ILE A 249 -0.39 -6.40 13.32
CA ILE A 249 0.71 -7.34 13.52
C ILE A 249 0.25 -8.73 13.98
N GLY A 250 -0.92 -8.84 14.60
CA GLY A 250 -1.49 -10.12 15.04
C GLY A 250 -2.05 -10.96 13.89
N VAL A 251 -2.52 -10.30 12.81
CA VAL A 251 -3.04 -10.95 11.60
C VAL A 251 -1.96 -11.14 10.54
N LEU A 252 -0.93 -10.31 10.54
CA LEU A 252 0.16 -10.30 9.57
C LEU A 252 0.80 -11.69 9.33
N PRO A 253 1.10 -12.52 10.35
CA PRO A 253 1.72 -13.83 10.13
C PRO A 253 0.89 -14.73 9.20
N MET A 254 -0.43 -14.71 9.30
CA MET A 254 -1.33 -15.50 8.44
C MET A 254 -1.30 -14.99 6.99
N VAL A 255 -1.21 -13.67 6.79
CA VAL A 255 -1.10 -13.07 5.45
C VAL A 255 0.22 -13.43 4.79
N LEU A 256 1.34 -13.40 5.53
CA LEU A 256 2.65 -13.76 5.02
C LEU A 256 2.73 -15.25 4.67
N ASP A 257 2.19 -16.11 5.53
CA ASP A 257 2.13 -17.55 5.29
C ASP A 257 1.26 -17.88 4.08
N ALA A 258 0.09 -17.26 3.93
CA ALA A 258 -0.75 -17.38 2.75
C ALA A 258 0.00 -16.97 1.46
N ALA A 259 0.71 -15.84 1.51
CA ALA A 259 1.47 -15.33 0.37
C ALA A 259 2.64 -16.26 -0.02
N ASP A 260 3.36 -16.84 0.96
CA ASP A 260 4.46 -17.80 0.69
C ASP A 260 3.95 -19.12 0.11
N ARG A 261 2.73 -19.53 0.47
CA ARG A 261 2.05 -20.73 -0.05
C ARG A 261 1.30 -20.48 -1.36
N PHE A 262 1.30 -19.26 -1.90
CA PHE A 262 0.61 -18.95 -3.17
C PHE A 262 0.98 -19.93 -4.29
N ARG A 263 -0.02 -20.46 -4.98
CA ARG A 263 0.12 -21.35 -6.16
C ARG A 263 -0.64 -20.82 -7.36
N GLU A 264 -1.94 -20.57 -7.18
CA GLU A 264 -2.84 -20.15 -8.23
C GLU A 264 -3.94 -19.24 -7.72
N ARG A 265 -4.58 -18.53 -8.63
CA ARG A 265 -5.72 -17.68 -8.33
C ARG A 265 -6.98 -18.53 -8.10
N PRO A 266 -7.71 -18.31 -7.01
CA PRO A 266 -9.01 -18.95 -6.80
C PRO A 266 -10.00 -18.59 -7.90
N SER A 267 -10.91 -19.53 -8.24
CA SER A 267 -11.99 -19.28 -9.16
C SER A 267 -13.00 -18.24 -8.60
N GLY A 268 -13.79 -17.63 -9.48
CA GLY A 268 -14.85 -16.72 -9.08
C GLY A 268 -15.87 -17.38 -8.15
N ASP A 269 -16.19 -18.66 -8.38
CA ASP A 269 -17.13 -19.40 -7.54
C ASP A 269 -16.56 -19.66 -6.14
N ALA A 270 -15.28 -20.02 -6.03
CA ALA A 270 -14.60 -20.18 -4.75
C ALA A 270 -14.52 -18.87 -3.96
N MET A 271 -14.39 -17.73 -4.66
CA MET A 271 -14.41 -16.42 -4.01
C MET A 271 -15.81 -16.00 -3.59
N ARG A 272 -16.85 -16.35 -4.35
CA ARG A 272 -18.25 -16.09 -3.98
C ARG A 272 -18.62 -16.89 -2.74
N GLU A 273 -18.31 -18.18 -2.73
CA GLU A 273 -18.56 -19.05 -1.59
C GLU A 273 -17.93 -18.51 -0.30
N ILE A 274 -16.64 -18.16 -0.33
CA ILE A 274 -15.97 -17.62 0.86
C ILE A 274 -16.50 -16.24 1.27
N ALA A 275 -16.88 -15.40 0.32
CA ALA A 275 -17.50 -14.10 0.60
C ALA A 275 -18.84 -14.25 1.32
N GLU A 276 -19.67 -15.20 0.92
CA GLU A 276 -20.95 -15.53 1.57
C GLU A 276 -20.70 -16.12 2.96
N GLN A 277 -19.82 -17.12 3.10
CA GLN A 277 -19.51 -17.76 4.37
C GLN A 277 -18.97 -16.79 5.43
N GLN A 278 -18.11 -15.84 5.01
CA GLN A 278 -17.53 -14.84 5.88
C GLN A 278 -18.38 -13.57 6.01
N ALA A 279 -19.52 -13.49 5.31
CA ALA A 279 -20.34 -12.29 5.20
C ALA A 279 -19.47 -11.06 4.86
N MET A 280 -18.68 -11.18 3.78
CA MET A 280 -17.81 -10.09 3.34
C MET A 280 -18.63 -8.96 2.71
N GLU A 281 -18.31 -7.74 3.09
CA GLU A 281 -18.96 -6.52 2.62
C GLU A 281 -17.95 -5.57 1.98
N PRO A 282 -18.35 -4.78 0.97
CA PRO A 282 -17.49 -3.73 0.44
C PRO A 282 -17.22 -2.68 1.53
N LEU A 283 -15.95 -2.26 1.62
CA LEU A 283 -15.53 -1.24 2.58
C LEU A 283 -15.95 0.17 2.16
N PHE A 284 -16.11 0.36 0.86
CA PHE A 284 -16.55 1.62 0.25
C PHE A 284 -17.74 1.32 -0.68
N VAL A 285 -18.75 2.16 -0.64
CA VAL A 285 -19.99 2.07 -1.42
C VAL A 285 -20.23 3.35 -2.19
#